data_8039b93ee835d51fe2e8335d7a90e5ed
#
_entry.id   8039b93ee835d51fe2e8335d7a90e5ed
#
_cell.length_a   1.000
_cell.length_b   1.000
_cell.length_c   1.000
_cell.angle_alpha   90.00
_cell.angle_beta   90.00
_cell.angle_gamma   90.00
#
_symmetry.space_group_name_H-M   'P 1'
#
loop_
_entity.id
_entity.type
_entity.pdbx_description
1 polymer ?
#
loop_
_entity_poly.entity_id
_entity_poly.type
_entity_poly.pdbx_seq_one_letter_code
_entity_poly.pdbx_strand_id
1 'polypeptide(L)'
;MLFRSLPFFENLPRIYNRLKTLEEVGLGYVKLGQPSTELSGGEAQRIKLATELSKRSTGKTIYILDEPTTGLHSADVHKLIEVLQKLVDTGNTVMVIEHNLDVIKTADHLIDLGPEGGDGGGTIVCTGTPEEVAACPGSYTGQYLKKMLG
;
A
#
# COMPACT_ATOMS: atom_id res chain seq x y z
N MET A 1 -21.79 4.56 5.67
CA MET A 1 -20.31 4.54 5.81
C MET A 1 -19.94 3.37 6.70
N LEU A 2 -18.94 2.61 6.29
CA LEU A 2 -18.53 1.34 6.91
C LEU A 2 -18.17 1.51 8.40
N PHE A 3 -17.43 2.56 8.75
CA PHE A 3 -17.03 2.83 10.15
C PHE A 3 -18.20 3.01 11.11
N ARG A 4 -19.38 3.49 10.63
CA ARG A 4 -20.60 3.58 11.45
C ARG A 4 -21.27 2.23 11.71
N SER A 5 -20.95 1.22 10.90
CA SER A 5 -21.50 -0.12 11.04
C SER A 5 -20.70 -0.98 12.02
N LEU A 6 -19.44 -0.64 12.31
CA LEU A 6 -18.60 -1.41 13.22
C LEU A 6 -19.21 -1.62 14.61
N PRO A 7 -19.70 -0.57 15.31
CA PRO A 7 -20.32 -0.78 16.63
C PRO A 7 -21.57 -1.66 16.57
N PHE A 8 -22.35 -1.58 15.47
CA PHE A 8 -23.54 -2.42 15.29
C PHE A 8 -23.21 -3.91 15.20
N PHE A 9 -22.06 -4.24 14.57
CA PHE A 9 -21.63 -5.63 14.39
C PHE A 9 -20.63 -6.12 15.44
N GLU A 10 -20.38 -5.36 16.51
CA GLU A 10 -19.37 -5.68 17.54
C GLU A 10 -19.56 -7.08 18.15
N ASN A 11 -20.81 -7.50 18.35
CA ASN A 11 -21.15 -8.81 18.90
C ASN A 11 -21.16 -9.95 17.85
N LEU A 12 -20.80 -9.67 16.60
CA LEU A 12 -20.73 -10.64 15.50
C LEU A 12 -19.29 -10.71 14.94
N PRO A 13 -18.37 -11.42 15.61
CA PRO A 13 -16.92 -11.36 15.33
C PRO A 13 -16.56 -11.61 13.86
N ARG A 14 -17.27 -12.51 13.17
CA ARG A 14 -17.00 -12.81 11.75
C ARG A 14 -17.29 -11.65 10.83
N ILE A 15 -18.31 -10.85 11.13
CA ILE A 15 -18.67 -9.66 10.34
C ILE A 15 -17.76 -8.51 10.78
N TYR A 16 -17.67 -8.28 12.09
CA TYR A 16 -16.85 -7.22 12.66
C TYR A 16 -15.42 -7.24 12.16
N ASN A 17 -14.74 -8.39 12.21
CA ASN A 17 -13.34 -8.50 11.77
C ASN A 17 -13.17 -8.17 10.29
N ARG A 18 -14.10 -8.58 9.41
CA ARG A 18 -14.05 -8.22 7.99
C ARG A 18 -14.24 -6.73 7.75
N LEU A 19 -15.19 -6.11 8.45
CA LEU A 19 -15.41 -4.67 8.36
C LEU A 19 -14.23 -3.89 8.90
N LYS A 20 -13.63 -4.35 10.00
CA LYS A 20 -12.44 -3.76 10.59
C LYS A 20 -11.24 -3.82 9.63
N THR A 21 -11.02 -4.97 8.98
CA THR A 21 -9.95 -5.10 7.98
C THR A 21 -10.16 -4.13 6.80
N LEU A 22 -11.41 -3.93 6.34
CA LEU A 22 -11.72 -2.92 5.32
C LEU A 22 -11.42 -1.49 5.80
N GLU A 23 -11.67 -1.18 7.06
CA GLU A 23 -11.31 0.11 7.67
C GLU A 23 -9.79 0.28 7.75
N GLU A 24 -9.07 -0.76 8.15
CA GLU A 24 -7.59 -0.76 8.26
C GLU A 24 -6.90 -0.49 6.91
N VAL A 25 -7.48 -0.93 5.79
CA VAL A 25 -6.98 -0.61 4.44
C VAL A 25 -7.46 0.74 3.91
N GLY A 26 -8.00 1.62 4.76
CA GLY A 26 -8.43 2.96 4.37
C GLY A 26 -9.78 3.04 3.65
N LEU A 27 -10.63 2.00 3.75
CA LEU A 27 -11.96 1.95 3.10
C LEU A 27 -13.12 2.27 4.06
N GLY A 28 -12.86 2.90 5.21
CA GLY A 28 -13.88 3.24 6.22
C GLY A 28 -15.03 4.11 5.69
N TYR A 29 -14.78 4.89 4.63
CA TYR A 29 -15.78 5.76 4.01
C TYR A 29 -16.71 5.04 3.02
N VAL A 30 -16.36 3.85 2.54
CA VAL A 30 -17.16 3.08 1.57
C VAL A 30 -18.49 2.66 2.18
N LYS A 31 -19.56 2.66 1.38
CA LYS A 31 -20.88 2.22 1.83
C LYS A 31 -21.02 0.71 1.68
N LEU A 32 -21.60 0.06 2.69
CA LEU A 32 -22.00 -1.34 2.55
C LEU A 32 -23.06 -1.47 1.44
N GLY A 33 -22.85 -2.41 0.51
CA GLY A 33 -23.72 -2.58 -0.66
C GLY A 33 -23.40 -1.67 -1.85
N GLN A 34 -22.33 -0.88 -1.79
CA GLN A 34 -21.89 -0.10 -2.94
C GLN A 34 -21.47 -1.03 -4.09
N PRO A 35 -21.95 -0.79 -5.34
CA PRO A 35 -21.57 -1.59 -6.49
C PRO A 35 -20.07 -1.51 -6.76
N SER A 36 -19.45 -2.63 -7.13
CA SER A 36 -18.02 -2.68 -7.45
C SER A 36 -17.62 -1.81 -8.64
N THR A 37 -18.56 -1.50 -9.51
CA THR A 37 -18.37 -0.62 -10.67
C THR A 37 -18.17 0.85 -10.30
N GLU A 38 -18.51 1.23 -9.08
CA GLU A 38 -18.31 2.59 -8.54
C GLU A 38 -16.97 2.75 -7.81
N LEU A 39 -16.21 1.67 -7.68
CA LEU A 39 -14.92 1.69 -7.00
C LEU A 39 -13.81 2.14 -7.96
N SER A 40 -12.92 2.98 -7.47
CA SER A 40 -11.67 3.29 -8.16
C SER A 40 -10.75 2.06 -8.21
N GLY A 41 -9.75 2.08 -9.10
CA GLY A 41 -8.76 1.00 -9.17
C GLY A 41 -8.07 0.73 -7.84
N GLY A 42 -7.63 1.78 -7.15
CA GLY A 42 -7.02 1.66 -5.81
C GLY A 42 -7.97 1.11 -4.74
N GLU A 43 -9.25 1.49 -4.75
CA GLU A 43 -10.25 0.93 -3.82
C GLU A 43 -10.48 -0.55 -4.09
N ALA A 44 -10.57 -0.96 -5.35
CA ALA A 44 -10.71 -2.37 -5.73
C ALA A 44 -9.50 -3.21 -5.30
N GLN A 45 -8.28 -2.67 -5.43
CA GLN A 45 -7.06 -3.32 -4.94
C GLN A 45 -7.08 -3.47 -3.41
N ARG A 46 -7.46 -2.42 -2.67
CA ARG A 46 -7.54 -2.47 -1.21
C ARG A 46 -8.61 -3.45 -0.70
N ILE A 47 -9.72 -3.63 -1.42
CA ILE A 47 -10.72 -4.67 -1.09
C ILE A 47 -10.10 -6.07 -1.25
N LYS A 48 -9.36 -6.31 -2.34
CA LYS A 48 -8.63 -7.57 -2.52
C LYS A 48 -7.60 -7.78 -1.40
N LEU A 49 -6.84 -6.74 -1.06
CA LEU A 49 -5.88 -6.77 0.04
C LEU A 49 -6.54 -7.12 1.38
N ALA A 50 -7.67 -6.47 1.73
CA ALA A 50 -8.45 -6.78 2.92
C ALA A 50 -8.94 -8.25 2.93
N THR A 51 -9.30 -8.77 1.77
CA THR A 51 -9.70 -10.16 1.62
C THR A 51 -8.54 -11.12 1.91
N GLU A 52 -7.34 -10.81 1.40
CA GLU A 52 -6.14 -11.61 1.66
C GLU A 52 -5.70 -11.57 3.13
N LEU A 53 -5.74 -10.38 3.74
CA LEU A 53 -5.47 -10.23 5.19
C LEU A 53 -6.43 -11.01 6.09
N SER A 54 -7.66 -11.21 5.63
CA SER A 54 -8.65 -12.01 6.37
C SER A 54 -8.39 -13.51 6.30
N LYS A 55 -7.45 -13.96 5.43
CA LYS A 55 -7.05 -15.36 5.32
C LYS A 55 -5.87 -15.67 6.25
N ARG A 56 -5.71 -16.95 6.58
CA ARG A 56 -4.51 -17.41 7.29
C ARG A 56 -3.30 -17.28 6.36
N SER A 57 -2.32 -16.49 6.74
CA SER A 57 -1.07 -16.35 5.99
C SER A 57 -0.31 -17.67 5.94
N THR A 58 0.26 -18.00 4.77
CA THR A 58 1.15 -19.14 4.58
C THR A 58 2.63 -18.75 4.64
N GLY A 59 2.93 -17.44 4.65
CA GLY A 59 4.30 -16.91 4.58
C GLY A 59 5.04 -17.22 3.28
N LYS A 60 4.33 -17.50 2.18
CA LYS A 60 4.91 -17.90 0.88
C LYS A 60 4.21 -17.23 -0.30
N THR A 61 3.63 -16.04 -0.07
CA THR A 61 2.87 -15.33 -1.10
C THR A 61 3.66 -14.08 -1.52
N ILE A 62 3.63 -13.78 -2.82
CA ILE A 62 4.08 -12.50 -3.36
C ILE A 62 2.83 -11.69 -3.68
N TYR A 63 2.73 -10.50 -3.08
CA TYR A 63 1.71 -9.50 -3.36
C TYR A 63 2.32 -8.43 -4.25
N ILE A 64 1.69 -8.17 -5.39
CA ILE A 64 2.08 -7.08 -6.30
C ILE A 64 0.94 -6.07 -6.30
N LEU A 65 1.25 -4.84 -5.91
CA LEU A 65 0.31 -3.72 -5.79
C LEU A 65 0.77 -2.58 -6.70
N ASP A 66 -0.16 -2.05 -7.47
CA ASP A 66 0.08 -0.95 -8.39
C ASP A 66 -0.66 0.29 -7.89
N GLU A 67 0.10 1.31 -7.48
CA GLU A 67 -0.38 2.57 -6.90
C GLU A 67 -1.50 2.41 -5.86
N PRO A 68 -1.31 1.58 -4.80
CA PRO A 68 -2.36 1.30 -3.83
C PRO A 68 -2.75 2.52 -2.99
N THR A 69 -1.96 3.60 -3.00
CA THR A 69 -2.27 4.85 -2.30
C THR A 69 -3.20 5.76 -3.09
N THR A 70 -3.51 5.45 -4.36
CA THR A 70 -4.37 6.28 -5.19
C THR A 70 -5.73 6.55 -4.54
N GLY A 71 -6.06 7.84 -4.38
CA GLY A 71 -7.29 8.28 -3.75
C GLY A 71 -7.33 8.19 -2.23
N LEU A 72 -6.21 7.85 -1.56
CA LEU A 72 -6.10 7.88 -0.11
C LEU A 72 -5.75 9.28 0.42
N HIS A 73 -6.34 9.61 1.55
CA HIS A 73 -5.86 10.73 2.37
C HIS A 73 -4.57 10.31 3.11
N SER A 74 -3.69 11.28 3.43
CA SER A 74 -2.40 11.01 4.08
C SER A 74 -2.51 10.14 5.35
N ALA A 75 -3.54 10.36 6.17
CA ALA A 75 -3.78 9.55 7.36
C ALA A 75 -4.08 8.07 7.05
N ASP A 76 -4.68 7.78 5.90
CA ASP A 76 -5.00 6.41 5.49
C ASP A 76 -3.82 5.73 4.79
N VAL A 77 -2.88 6.52 4.24
CA VAL A 77 -1.60 5.99 3.71
C VAL A 77 -0.83 5.29 4.83
N HIS A 78 -0.74 5.89 6.02
CA HIS A 78 -0.05 5.27 7.16
C HIS A 78 -0.71 3.94 7.57
N LYS A 79 -2.03 3.87 7.61
CA LYS A 79 -2.75 2.61 7.89
C LYS A 79 -2.45 1.54 6.84
N LEU A 80 -2.40 1.94 5.57
CA LEU A 80 -2.04 1.02 4.48
C LEU A 80 -0.61 0.50 4.67
N ILE A 81 0.35 1.36 5.01
CA ILE A 81 1.74 0.95 5.29
C ILE A 81 1.79 -0.08 6.43
N GLU A 82 1.09 0.16 7.54
CA GLU A 82 1.01 -0.81 8.65
C GLU A 82 0.45 -2.17 8.21
N VAL A 83 -0.53 -2.15 7.31
CA VAL A 83 -1.13 -3.36 6.75
C VAL A 83 -0.15 -4.12 5.86
N LEU A 84 0.58 -3.42 4.99
CA LEU A 84 1.61 -4.00 4.14
C LEU A 84 2.74 -4.60 4.99
N GLN A 85 3.16 -3.90 6.04
CA GLN A 85 4.18 -4.38 6.96
C GLN A 85 3.73 -5.66 7.67
N LYS A 86 2.49 -5.75 8.13
CA LYS A 86 1.93 -6.99 8.71
C LYS A 86 2.02 -8.19 7.74
N LEU A 87 1.83 -7.97 6.43
CA LEU A 87 2.00 -9.03 5.44
C LEU A 87 3.45 -9.50 5.34
N VAL A 88 4.40 -8.57 5.34
CA VAL A 88 5.85 -8.86 5.34
C VAL A 88 6.23 -9.61 6.61
N ASP A 89 5.80 -9.15 7.78
CA ASP A 89 6.10 -9.77 9.09
C ASP A 89 5.60 -11.22 9.18
N THR A 90 4.58 -11.59 8.41
CA THR A 90 4.10 -12.97 8.32
C THR A 90 4.85 -13.82 7.28
N GLY A 91 5.98 -13.33 6.75
CA GLY A 91 6.89 -14.05 5.87
C GLY A 91 6.56 -13.95 4.37
N ASN A 92 5.65 -13.06 3.99
CA ASN A 92 5.33 -12.83 2.58
C ASN A 92 6.27 -11.78 1.98
N THR A 93 6.27 -11.71 0.65
CA THR A 93 6.93 -10.64 -0.10
C THR A 93 5.87 -9.67 -0.62
N VAL A 94 6.08 -8.39 -0.42
CA VAL A 94 5.21 -7.32 -0.92
C VAL A 94 6.02 -6.46 -1.89
N MET A 95 5.59 -6.39 -3.13
CA MET A 95 6.12 -5.51 -4.16
C MET A 95 5.09 -4.42 -4.44
N VAL A 96 5.50 -3.16 -4.34
CA VAL A 96 4.62 -2.01 -4.54
C VAL A 96 5.20 -1.12 -5.62
N ILE A 97 4.39 -0.79 -6.62
CA ILE A 97 4.70 0.25 -7.60
C ILE A 97 4.09 1.53 -7.05
N GLU A 98 4.92 2.50 -6.69
CA GLU A 98 4.47 3.72 -6.01
C GLU A 98 5.35 4.93 -6.33
N HIS A 99 4.75 6.10 -6.21
CA HIS A 99 5.41 7.40 -6.24
C HIS A 99 5.18 8.20 -4.94
N ASN A 100 4.40 7.67 -4.02
CA ASN A 100 4.17 8.27 -2.71
C ASN A 100 5.40 8.04 -1.82
N LEU A 101 6.07 9.14 -1.46
CA LEU A 101 7.31 9.10 -0.68
C LEU A 101 7.14 8.55 0.73
N ASP A 102 5.94 8.65 1.33
CA ASP A 102 5.69 8.06 2.63
C ASP A 102 5.73 6.53 2.59
N VAL A 103 5.30 5.92 1.47
CA VAL A 103 5.44 4.48 1.24
C VAL A 103 6.88 4.15 0.88
N ILE A 104 7.48 4.89 -0.07
CA ILE A 104 8.82 4.62 -0.58
C ILE A 104 9.86 4.61 0.54
N LYS A 105 9.81 5.58 1.46
CA LYS A 105 10.77 5.67 2.58
C LYS A 105 10.68 4.51 3.59
N THR A 106 9.57 3.74 3.57
CA THR A 106 9.37 2.61 4.50
C THR A 106 9.72 1.25 3.88
N ALA A 107 10.13 1.23 2.61
CA ALA A 107 10.50 0.01 1.94
C ALA A 107 11.86 -0.53 2.44
N ASP A 108 11.98 -1.86 2.48
CA ASP A 108 13.27 -2.51 2.78
C ASP A 108 14.23 -2.42 1.60
N HIS A 109 13.69 -2.38 0.38
CA HIS A 109 14.47 -2.32 -0.86
C HIS A 109 13.72 -1.58 -1.95
N LEU A 110 14.41 -0.70 -2.65
CA LEU A 110 13.89 0.08 -3.77
C LEU A 110 14.54 -0.35 -5.08
N ILE A 111 13.76 -0.29 -6.15
CA ILE A 111 14.22 -0.39 -7.53
C ILE A 111 13.75 0.90 -8.22
N ASP A 112 14.66 1.84 -8.43
CA ASP A 112 14.33 3.12 -9.06
C ASP A 112 14.49 3.01 -10.58
N LEU A 113 13.40 3.31 -11.29
CA LEU A 113 13.32 3.25 -12.74
C LEU A 113 13.27 4.66 -13.31
N GLY A 114 14.05 4.89 -14.37
CA GLY A 114 14.08 6.20 -15.01
C GLY A 114 15.09 6.27 -16.14
N PRO A 115 15.70 7.47 -16.39
CA PRO A 115 15.36 8.78 -15.77
C PRO A 115 14.05 9.37 -16.27
N GLU A 116 13.56 8.95 -17.43
CA GLU A 116 12.36 9.46 -18.10
C GLU A 116 11.31 8.36 -18.25
N GLY A 117 10.13 8.71 -18.78
CA GLY A 117 9.08 7.75 -19.13
C GLY A 117 9.12 7.41 -20.63
N GLY A 118 8.29 6.42 -21.06
CA GLY A 118 8.19 6.02 -22.45
C GLY A 118 9.47 5.41 -23.02
N ASP A 119 9.77 5.68 -24.31
CA ASP A 119 10.91 5.09 -25.02
C ASP A 119 12.28 5.50 -24.47
N GLY A 120 12.37 6.62 -23.74
CA GLY A 120 13.59 7.10 -23.09
C GLY A 120 13.76 6.63 -21.64
N GLY A 121 12.82 5.87 -21.09
CA GLY A 121 12.81 5.45 -19.71
C GLY A 121 12.85 3.94 -19.51
N GLY A 122 12.47 3.51 -18.32
CA GLY A 122 12.35 2.09 -18.00
C GLY A 122 13.67 1.36 -17.76
N THR A 123 14.77 2.09 -17.58
CA THR A 123 16.06 1.52 -17.14
C THR A 123 16.17 1.62 -15.62
N ILE A 124 16.93 0.69 -15.04
CA ILE A 124 17.23 0.76 -13.60
C ILE A 124 18.27 1.86 -13.40
N VAL A 125 17.90 2.91 -12.65
CA VAL A 125 18.80 4.00 -12.27
C VAL A 125 19.65 3.58 -11.09
N CYS A 126 19.03 3.05 -10.05
CA CYS A 126 19.70 2.48 -8.88
C CYS A 126 18.77 1.52 -8.13
N THR A 127 19.37 0.71 -7.27
CA THR A 127 18.64 -0.19 -6.36
C THR A 127 19.31 -0.15 -4.99
N GLY A 128 18.56 -0.42 -3.94
CA GLY A 128 19.09 -0.47 -2.56
C GLY A 128 18.07 -0.05 -1.53
N THR A 129 18.52 0.21 -0.33
CA THR A 129 17.68 0.78 0.73
C THR A 129 17.27 2.23 0.38
N PRO A 130 16.25 2.80 1.03
CA PRO A 130 15.89 4.20 0.84
C PRO A 130 17.07 5.16 1.02
N GLU A 131 17.98 4.89 1.97
CA GLU A 131 19.18 5.68 2.23
C GLU A 131 20.20 5.57 1.10
N GLU A 132 20.40 4.38 0.55
CA GLU A 132 21.29 4.14 -0.58
C GLU A 132 20.76 4.83 -1.84
N VAL A 133 19.47 4.76 -2.10
CA VAL A 133 18.81 5.46 -3.21
C VAL A 133 18.88 6.98 -3.01
N ALA A 134 18.70 7.48 -1.78
CA ALA A 134 18.83 8.90 -1.45
C ALA A 134 20.27 9.43 -1.70
N ALA A 135 21.28 8.57 -1.62
CA ALA A 135 22.67 8.89 -1.92
C ALA A 135 23.02 8.79 -3.42
N CYS A 136 22.13 8.24 -4.26
CA CYS A 136 22.37 8.04 -5.69
C CYS A 136 22.20 9.34 -6.48
N PRO A 137 23.26 9.90 -7.11
CA PRO A 137 23.18 11.20 -7.78
C PRO A 137 22.25 11.24 -9.00
N GLY A 138 22.02 10.08 -9.65
CA GLY A 138 21.19 9.98 -10.84
C GLY A 138 19.69 9.77 -10.53
N SER A 139 19.34 9.53 -9.26
CA SER A 139 17.98 9.24 -8.85
C SER A 139 17.20 10.52 -8.54
N TYR A 140 16.12 10.77 -9.29
CA TYR A 140 15.17 11.82 -8.93
C TYR A 140 14.44 11.47 -7.64
N THR A 141 13.99 10.24 -7.50
CA THR A 141 13.38 9.72 -6.27
C THR A 141 14.30 9.93 -5.07
N GLY A 142 15.59 9.61 -5.23
CA GLY A 142 16.63 9.80 -4.22
C GLY A 142 16.78 11.25 -3.76
N GLN A 143 16.70 12.22 -4.68
CA GLN A 143 16.76 13.65 -4.34
C GLN A 143 15.62 14.10 -3.42
N TYR A 144 14.41 13.54 -3.60
CA TYR A 144 13.27 13.80 -2.72
C TYR A 144 13.38 13.04 -1.40
N LEU A 145 13.79 11.76 -1.43
CA LEU A 145 14.04 10.95 -0.23
C LEU A 145 15.05 11.59 0.71
N LYS A 146 16.14 12.13 0.16
CA LYS A 146 17.16 12.82 0.95
C LYS A 146 16.61 13.96 1.80
N LYS A 147 15.58 14.67 1.31
CA LYS A 147 14.92 15.76 2.07
C LYS A 147 14.01 15.24 3.18
N MET A 148 13.55 13.99 3.08
CA MET A 148 12.64 13.38 4.04
C MET A 148 13.36 12.57 5.12
N LEU A 149 14.51 12.00 4.78
CA LEU A 149 15.31 11.18 5.69
C LEU A 149 16.26 12.04 6.57
N GLY A 150 16.48 13.30 6.20
CA GLY A 150 17.25 14.27 6.99
C GLY A 150 18.70 14.30 6.54
#